data_1fb58ebccd1c2fdea326ed47b34907f2
#
_entry.id   1fb58ebccd1c2fdea326ed47b34907f2
#
_cell.length_a   1.000
_cell.length_b   1.000
_cell.length_c   1.000
_cell.angle_alpha   90.00
_cell.angle_beta   90.00
_cell.angle_gamma   90.00
#
_symmetry.space_group_name_H-M   'P 1'
#
loop_
_entity.id
_entity.type
_entity.pdbx_description
1 polymer ?
#
loop_
_entity_poly.entity_id
_entity_poly.type
_entity_poly.pdbx_seq_one_letter_code
_entity_poly.pdbx_strand_id
1 'polypeptide(L)'
;MGKLKKFLALNRAKKLLLVEAVVALAKGRVMVWLPFSKVAPSLGFHMKETPLAANAEEARKVRQVARAIALMHRHTPWQTHCLARAFAGMNMLQRRGIESTLYLGTGKDENGKMIAHAWLRSGDIYVTGDDVMDQFTVVATYAKAWKTQEEEIVQHEKG
;
A
#
# COMPACT_ATOMS: atom_id res chain seq x y z
N MET A 1 23.84 5.71 -20.25
CA MET A 1 23.27 4.35 -20.34
C MET A 1 21.74 4.44 -20.36
N GLY A 2 21.11 3.79 -21.33
CA GLY A 2 19.64 3.77 -21.41
C GLY A 2 18.98 3.03 -20.23
N LYS A 3 17.74 3.40 -19.89
CA LYS A 3 16.97 2.78 -18.79
C LYS A 3 16.89 1.25 -18.92
N LEU A 4 16.77 0.74 -20.15
CA LEU A 4 16.72 -0.68 -20.44
C LEU A 4 18.04 -1.40 -20.10
N LYS A 5 19.19 -0.80 -20.42
CA LYS A 5 20.50 -1.37 -20.06
C LYS A 5 20.69 -1.44 -18.55
N LYS A 6 20.25 -0.42 -17.80
CA LYS A 6 20.26 -0.43 -16.33
C LYS A 6 19.39 -1.54 -15.75
N PHE A 7 18.21 -1.73 -16.33
CA PHE A 7 17.29 -2.81 -15.92
C PHE A 7 17.90 -4.19 -16.20
N LEU A 8 18.49 -4.38 -17.38
CA LEU A 8 19.14 -5.65 -17.76
C LEU A 8 20.34 -6.00 -16.88
N ALA A 9 21.03 -4.99 -16.33
CA ALA A 9 22.16 -5.19 -15.42
C ALA A 9 21.77 -5.59 -13.99
N LEU A 10 20.49 -5.48 -13.61
CA LEU A 10 20.00 -5.89 -12.28
C LEU A 10 20.06 -7.40 -12.13
N ASN A 11 20.22 -7.88 -10.88
CA ASN A 11 20.08 -9.29 -10.57
C ASN A 11 18.63 -9.78 -10.74
N ARG A 12 18.44 -11.10 -10.84
CA ARG A 12 17.12 -11.71 -11.05
C ARG A 12 16.09 -11.30 -10.01
N ALA A 13 16.47 -11.29 -8.73
CA ALA A 13 15.56 -10.96 -7.63
C ALA A 13 15.01 -9.52 -7.74
N LYS A 14 15.88 -8.57 -8.08
CA LYS A 14 15.46 -7.15 -8.30
C LYS A 14 14.57 -7.01 -9.52
N LYS A 15 14.88 -7.71 -10.63
CA LYS A 15 14.03 -7.70 -11.82
C LYS A 15 12.63 -8.21 -11.53
N LEU A 16 12.51 -9.34 -10.85
CA LEU A 16 11.23 -9.93 -10.47
C LEU A 16 10.44 -9.00 -9.55
N LEU A 17 11.08 -8.36 -8.58
CA LEU A 17 10.45 -7.38 -7.70
C LEU A 17 9.87 -6.18 -8.47
N LEU A 18 10.62 -5.64 -9.42
CA LEU A 18 10.16 -4.52 -10.24
C LEU A 18 9.02 -4.91 -11.18
N VAL A 19 9.08 -6.09 -11.80
CA VAL A 19 7.98 -6.63 -12.62
C VAL A 19 6.73 -6.85 -11.75
N GLU A 20 6.89 -7.43 -10.57
CA GLU A 20 5.78 -7.58 -9.61
C GLU A 20 5.15 -6.23 -9.25
N ALA A 21 5.96 -5.20 -9.02
CA ALA A 21 5.47 -3.84 -8.73
C ALA A 21 4.64 -3.27 -9.89
N VAL A 22 5.07 -3.45 -11.13
CA VAL A 22 4.30 -3.03 -12.32
C VAL A 22 2.96 -3.76 -12.40
N VAL A 23 2.96 -5.07 -12.22
CA VAL A 23 1.72 -5.88 -12.23
C VAL A 23 0.81 -5.47 -11.07
N ALA A 24 1.35 -5.25 -9.88
CA ALA A 24 0.59 -4.80 -8.72
C ALA A 24 -0.03 -3.40 -8.93
N LEU A 25 0.71 -2.47 -9.55
CA LEU A 25 0.20 -1.15 -9.92
C LEU A 25 -0.92 -1.23 -10.95
N ALA A 26 -0.79 -2.11 -11.94
CA ALA A 26 -1.86 -2.36 -12.92
C ALA A 26 -3.13 -2.92 -12.27
N LYS A 27 -2.98 -3.90 -11.37
CA LYS A 27 -4.10 -4.41 -10.57
C LYS A 27 -4.73 -3.33 -9.69
N GLY A 28 -3.92 -2.53 -9.01
CA GLY A 28 -4.39 -1.41 -8.18
C GLY A 28 -5.21 -0.42 -8.99
N ARG A 29 -4.79 -0.11 -10.22
CA ARG A 29 -5.54 0.75 -11.14
C ARG A 29 -6.91 0.15 -11.51
N VAL A 30 -6.96 -1.15 -11.80
CA VAL A 30 -8.23 -1.84 -12.08
C VAL A 30 -9.15 -1.82 -10.84
N MET A 31 -8.60 -2.04 -9.65
CA MET A 31 -9.37 -1.98 -8.39
C MET A 31 -9.99 -0.61 -8.14
N VAL A 32 -9.32 0.48 -8.52
CA VAL A 32 -9.85 1.85 -8.41
C VAL A 32 -11.07 2.07 -9.31
N TRP A 33 -11.19 1.36 -10.42
CA TRP A 33 -12.35 1.44 -11.29
C TRP A 33 -13.57 0.67 -10.79
N LEU A 34 -13.37 -0.27 -9.87
CA LEU A 34 -14.47 -1.01 -9.27
C LEU A 34 -15.17 -0.17 -8.20
N PRO A 35 -16.49 -0.37 -7.97
CA PRO A 35 -17.17 0.24 -6.84
C PRO A 35 -16.46 -0.10 -5.53
N PHE A 36 -16.22 0.92 -4.69
CA PHE A 36 -15.48 0.74 -3.45
C PHE A 36 -16.12 -0.32 -2.52
N SER A 37 -17.45 -0.41 -2.53
CA SER A 37 -18.20 -1.44 -1.79
C SER A 37 -17.81 -2.89 -2.15
N LYS A 38 -17.33 -3.12 -3.38
CA LYS A 38 -16.84 -4.44 -3.82
C LYS A 38 -15.38 -4.68 -3.43
N VAL A 39 -14.60 -3.62 -3.33
CA VAL A 39 -13.17 -3.69 -2.97
C VAL A 39 -12.96 -3.74 -1.46
N ALA A 40 -13.74 -2.99 -0.69
CA ALA A 40 -13.59 -2.85 0.76
C ALA A 40 -13.48 -4.17 1.52
N PRO A 41 -14.29 -5.22 1.24
CA PRO A 41 -14.15 -6.51 1.93
C PRO A 41 -12.79 -7.18 1.74
N SER A 42 -12.09 -6.89 0.64
CA SER A 42 -10.76 -7.44 0.37
C SER A 42 -9.62 -6.70 1.09
N LEU A 43 -9.90 -5.54 1.66
CA LEU A 43 -8.90 -4.67 2.30
C LEU A 43 -8.59 -5.07 3.75
N GLY A 44 -9.41 -5.94 4.33
CA GLY A 44 -9.26 -6.39 5.71
C GLY A 44 -10.26 -5.74 6.68
N PHE A 45 -9.86 -5.58 7.92
CA PHE A 45 -10.73 -5.10 9.01
C PHE A 45 -10.92 -3.58 8.95
N HIS A 46 -12.17 -3.17 8.78
CA HIS A 46 -12.55 -1.75 8.80
C HIS A 46 -12.37 -1.12 10.17
N MET A 47 -11.83 0.09 10.21
CA MET A 47 -11.56 0.87 11.42
C MET A 47 -10.59 0.20 12.40
N LYS A 48 -9.71 -0.67 11.88
CA LYS A 48 -8.63 -1.31 12.64
C LYS A 48 -7.27 -0.94 12.05
N GLU A 49 -6.25 -1.05 12.88
CA GLU A 49 -4.86 -0.82 12.52
C GLU A 49 -4.00 -2.02 12.91
N THR A 50 -3.00 -2.30 12.10
CA THR A 50 -1.98 -3.31 12.41
C THR A 50 -0.94 -2.75 13.38
N PRO A 51 -0.25 -3.61 14.17
CA PRO A 51 0.77 -3.17 15.11
C PRO A 51 1.89 -2.35 14.46
N LEU A 52 2.50 -1.46 15.23
CA LEU A 52 3.68 -0.70 14.81
C LEU A 52 4.96 -1.53 14.84
N ALA A 53 4.97 -2.63 15.61
CA ALA A 53 6.12 -3.49 15.72
C ALA A 53 6.30 -4.35 14.46
N ALA A 54 7.54 -4.41 13.97
CA ALA A 54 7.97 -5.32 12.92
C ALA A 54 9.38 -5.81 13.24
N ASN A 55 9.70 -7.05 12.84
CA ASN A 55 11.07 -7.52 12.95
C ASN A 55 11.95 -6.95 11.83
N ALA A 56 13.26 -7.04 11.98
CA ALA A 56 14.22 -6.46 11.03
C ALA A 56 14.10 -7.04 9.61
N GLU A 57 13.76 -8.32 9.48
CA GLU A 57 13.58 -8.97 8.18
C GLU A 57 12.32 -8.47 7.46
N GLU A 58 11.21 -8.37 8.17
CA GLU A 58 9.97 -7.79 7.63
C GLU A 58 10.19 -6.33 7.22
N ALA A 59 10.80 -5.52 8.09
CA ALA A 59 11.12 -4.13 7.78
C ALA A 59 11.95 -3.99 6.51
N ARG A 60 12.91 -4.88 6.29
CA ARG A 60 13.71 -4.91 5.06
C ARG A 60 12.86 -5.19 3.83
N LYS A 61 11.96 -6.18 3.91
CA LYS A 61 11.02 -6.53 2.82
C LYS A 61 10.05 -5.37 2.53
N VAL A 62 9.54 -4.74 3.57
CA VAL A 62 8.64 -3.57 3.45
C VAL A 62 9.34 -2.43 2.71
N ARG A 63 10.60 -2.10 3.07
CA ARG A 63 11.38 -1.07 2.37
C ARG A 63 11.65 -1.43 0.91
N GLN A 64 11.89 -2.70 0.60
CA GLN A 64 12.07 -3.16 -0.78
C GLN A 64 10.80 -2.96 -1.60
N VAL A 65 9.63 -3.30 -1.05
CA VAL A 65 8.33 -3.08 -1.69
C VAL A 65 8.09 -1.59 -1.91
N ALA A 66 8.28 -0.76 -0.89
CA ALA A 66 8.10 0.69 -0.97
C ALA A 66 8.96 1.31 -2.08
N ARG A 67 10.25 0.95 -2.14
CA ARG A 67 11.17 1.44 -3.18
C ARG A 67 10.78 0.97 -4.58
N ALA A 68 10.35 -0.29 -4.73
CA ALA A 68 9.92 -0.84 -6.02
C ALA A 68 8.68 -0.11 -6.55
N ILE A 69 7.69 0.14 -5.70
CA ILE A 69 6.50 0.91 -6.07
C ILE A 69 6.86 2.35 -6.42
N ALA A 70 7.67 3.02 -5.58
CA ALA A 70 8.10 4.39 -5.82
C ALA A 70 8.87 4.55 -7.14
N LEU A 71 9.67 3.54 -7.51
CA LEU A 71 10.39 3.54 -8.77
C LEU A 71 9.45 3.27 -9.94
N MET A 72 8.63 2.25 -9.87
CA MET A 72 7.84 1.79 -11.02
C MET A 72 6.67 2.72 -11.33
N HIS A 73 6.02 3.33 -10.34
CA HIS A 73 4.94 4.27 -10.62
C HIS A 73 5.36 5.47 -11.49
N ARG A 74 6.65 5.84 -11.45
CA ARG A 74 7.22 6.89 -12.31
C ARG A 74 7.47 6.43 -13.75
N HIS A 75 7.46 5.13 -14.00
CA HIS A 75 7.80 4.52 -15.28
C HIS A 75 6.61 3.85 -15.97
N THR A 76 5.46 3.78 -15.29
CA THR A 76 4.23 3.25 -15.92
C THR A 76 3.64 4.27 -16.88
N PRO A 77 3.12 3.83 -18.04
CA PRO A 77 2.54 4.74 -19.02
C PRO A 77 1.15 5.28 -18.64
N TRP A 78 0.58 4.78 -17.54
CA TRP A 78 -0.70 5.23 -16.98
C TRP A 78 -0.51 5.99 -15.67
N GLN A 79 -1.46 6.85 -15.35
CA GLN A 79 -1.47 7.52 -14.05
C GLN A 79 -1.77 6.52 -12.93
N THR A 80 -0.92 6.50 -11.93
CA THR A 80 -1.12 5.71 -10.70
C THR A 80 -1.50 6.64 -9.55
N HIS A 81 -2.79 6.71 -9.26
CA HIS A 81 -3.31 7.48 -8.14
C HIS A 81 -2.84 6.92 -6.79
N CYS A 82 -2.90 7.73 -5.74
CA CYS A 82 -2.48 7.34 -4.39
C CYS A 82 -3.14 6.03 -3.92
N LEU A 83 -4.42 5.84 -4.19
CA LEU A 83 -5.15 4.62 -3.83
C LEU A 83 -4.66 3.40 -4.61
N ALA A 84 -4.38 3.53 -5.91
CA ALA A 84 -3.83 2.44 -6.72
C ALA A 84 -2.44 1.99 -6.22
N ARG A 85 -1.60 2.95 -5.81
CA ARG A 85 -0.29 2.67 -5.21
C ARG A 85 -0.42 1.96 -3.86
N ALA A 86 -1.36 2.40 -3.03
CA ALA A 86 -1.65 1.77 -1.74
C ALA A 86 -2.14 0.32 -1.92
N PHE A 87 -3.05 0.06 -2.86
CA PHE A 87 -3.50 -1.29 -3.20
C PHE A 87 -2.36 -2.16 -3.71
N ALA A 88 -1.48 -1.62 -4.54
CA ALA A 88 -0.30 -2.34 -5.03
C ALA A 88 0.61 -2.75 -3.87
N GLY A 89 0.90 -1.85 -2.96
CA GLY A 89 1.70 -2.12 -1.77
C GLY A 89 1.08 -3.17 -0.86
N MET A 90 -0.20 -3.04 -0.58
CA MET A 90 -0.96 -4.01 0.22
C MET A 90 -0.92 -5.41 -0.40
N ASN A 91 -1.13 -5.53 -1.70
CA ASN A 91 -1.08 -6.80 -2.41
C ASN A 91 0.32 -7.45 -2.35
N MET A 92 1.37 -6.66 -2.59
CA MET A 92 2.75 -7.16 -2.54
C MET A 92 3.15 -7.60 -1.13
N LEU A 93 2.74 -6.88 -0.09
CA LEU A 93 3.00 -7.24 1.32
C LEU A 93 2.21 -8.47 1.72
N GLN A 94 0.95 -8.58 1.34
CA GLN A 94 0.11 -9.75 1.62
C GLN A 94 0.72 -11.04 1.04
N ARG A 95 1.27 -10.99 -0.16
CA ARG A 95 1.97 -12.14 -0.78
C ARG A 95 3.20 -12.58 0.01
N ARG A 96 3.74 -11.71 0.84
CA ARG A 96 4.89 -11.98 1.73
C ARG A 96 4.48 -12.34 3.15
N GLY A 97 3.18 -12.42 3.43
CA GLY A 97 2.66 -12.65 4.78
C GLY A 97 2.91 -11.48 5.72
N ILE A 98 3.04 -10.27 5.20
CA ILE A 98 3.33 -9.05 5.96
C ILE A 98 2.05 -8.21 6.06
N GLU A 99 1.75 -7.78 7.27
CA GLU A 99 0.60 -6.95 7.57
C GLU A 99 0.75 -5.52 7.10
N SER A 100 -0.38 -4.89 6.83
CA SER A 100 -0.41 -3.48 6.47
C SER A 100 -1.72 -2.82 6.87
N THR A 101 -1.67 -1.50 7.03
CA THR A 101 -2.84 -0.66 7.26
C THR A 101 -2.98 0.35 6.13
N LEU A 102 -4.13 0.32 5.48
CA LEU A 102 -4.54 1.34 4.53
C LEU A 102 -5.27 2.45 5.26
N TYR A 103 -4.84 3.69 5.05
CA TYR A 103 -5.52 4.89 5.55
C TYR A 103 -6.20 5.62 4.41
N LEU A 104 -7.43 6.03 4.65
CA LEU A 104 -8.17 6.94 3.78
C LEU A 104 -8.41 8.24 4.54
N GLY A 105 -8.03 9.35 3.93
CA GLY A 105 -8.17 10.66 4.52
C GLY A 105 -8.86 11.65 3.59
N THR A 106 -9.43 12.68 4.18
CA THR A 106 -10.01 13.82 3.46
C THR A 106 -9.38 15.12 3.93
N GLY A 107 -9.31 16.08 3.03
CA GLY A 107 -8.77 17.40 3.28
C GLY A 107 -9.41 18.43 2.34
N LYS A 108 -8.86 19.64 2.34
CA LYS A 108 -9.27 20.69 1.40
C LYS A 108 -8.04 21.17 0.64
N ASP A 109 -8.21 21.44 -0.65
CA ASP A 109 -7.20 22.08 -1.46
C ASP A 109 -7.15 23.61 -1.20
N GLU A 110 -6.25 24.29 -1.90
CA GLU A 110 -6.08 25.76 -1.79
C GLU A 110 -7.35 26.56 -2.08
N ASN A 111 -8.27 25.98 -2.85
CA ASN A 111 -9.55 26.58 -3.21
C ASN A 111 -10.70 26.18 -2.26
N GLY A 112 -10.40 25.44 -1.19
CA GLY A 112 -11.39 24.93 -0.25
C GLY A 112 -12.20 23.72 -0.76
N LYS A 113 -11.84 23.13 -1.91
CA LYS A 113 -12.48 21.94 -2.47
C LYS A 113 -12.04 20.69 -1.72
N MET A 114 -13.01 19.83 -1.40
CA MET A 114 -12.73 18.53 -0.79
C MET A 114 -11.85 17.65 -1.69
N ILE A 115 -10.78 17.17 -1.11
CA ILE A 115 -9.87 16.22 -1.73
C ILE A 115 -9.69 15.01 -0.82
N ALA A 116 -9.37 13.86 -1.43
CA ALA A 116 -9.12 12.62 -0.72
C ALA A 116 -7.71 12.13 -0.99
N HIS A 117 -7.15 11.42 -0.02
CA HIS A 117 -5.83 10.80 -0.13
C HIS A 117 -5.83 9.41 0.51
N ALA A 118 -4.95 8.55 0.02
CA ALA A 118 -4.73 7.22 0.56
C ALA A 118 -3.24 6.98 0.78
N TRP A 119 -2.91 6.35 1.91
CA TRP A 119 -1.54 5.94 2.21
C TRP A 119 -1.52 4.58 2.91
N LEU A 120 -0.40 3.92 2.82
CA LEU A 120 -0.20 2.58 3.34
C LEU A 120 0.95 2.56 4.34
N ARG A 121 0.74 1.92 5.47
CA ARG A 121 1.74 1.67 6.51
C ARG A 121 1.91 0.16 6.75
N SER A 122 3.12 -0.26 7.05
CA SER A 122 3.41 -1.60 7.56
C SER A 122 4.45 -1.50 8.68
N GLY A 123 4.13 -1.98 9.87
CA GLY A 123 4.91 -1.69 11.06
C GLY A 123 4.98 -0.18 11.28
N ASP A 124 6.16 0.36 11.49
CA ASP A 124 6.45 1.79 11.62
C ASP A 124 6.86 2.46 10.29
N ILE A 125 6.76 1.73 9.17
CA ILE A 125 7.20 2.19 7.86
C ILE A 125 6.01 2.57 6.98
N TYR A 126 6.01 3.78 6.46
CA TYR A 126 5.09 4.19 5.42
C TYR A 126 5.57 3.67 4.06
N VAL A 127 4.69 2.95 3.38
CA VAL A 127 4.98 2.28 2.09
C VAL A 127 4.66 3.19 0.93
N THR A 128 3.54 3.89 1.01
CA THR A 128 3.07 4.84 -0.01
C THR A 128 2.34 6.01 0.62
N GLY A 129 2.40 7.18 -0.03
CA GLY A 129 1.49 8.30 0.20
C GLY A 129 1.75 9.14 1.45
N ASP A 130 2.85 8.94 2.13
CA ASP A 130 3.19 9.64 3.37
C ASP A 130 3.65 11.10 3.16
N ASP A 131 4.04 11.45 1.97
CA ASP A 131 4.59 12.77 1.61
C ASP A 131 3.63 13.94 1.86
N VAL A 132 2.32 13.69 1.85
CA VAL A 132 1.28 14.72 2.06
C VAL A 132 0.24 14.32 3.10
N MET A 133 0.44 13.22 3.84
CA MET A 133 -0.58 12.67 4.75
C MET A 133 -1.01 13.65 5.85
N ASP A 134 -0.11 14.54 6.30
CA ASP A 134 -0.39 15.53 7.35
C ASP A 134 -1.44 16.57 6.96
N GLN A 135 -1.73 16.71 5.66
CA GLN A 135 -2.77 17.61 5.13
C GLN A 135 -4.17 16.99 5.16
N PHE A 136 -4.28 15.72 5.58
CA PHE A 136 -5.52 14.96 5.54
C PHE A 136 -5.93 14.47 6.93
N THR A 137 -7.24 14.47 7.15
CA THR A 137 -7.85 13.85 8.33
C THR A 137 -8.27 12.42 7.98
N VAL A 138 -7.84 11.45 8.78
CA VAL A 138 -8.21 10.04 8.59
C VAL A 138 -9.72 9.87 8.82
N VAL A 139 -10.38 9.28 7.84
CA VAL A 139 -11.83 8.99 7.91
C VAL A 139 -12.11 7.47 7.92
N ALA A 140 -11.18 6.66 7.45
CA ALA A 140 -11.28 5.21 7.51
C ALA A 140 -9.89 4.56 7.52
N THR A 141 -9.80 3.42 8.18
CA THR A 141 -8.62 2.55 8.16
C THR A 141 -9.05 1.13 7.82
N TYR A 142 -8.15 0.38 7.18
CA TYR A 142 -8.34 -1.03 6.87
C TYR A 142 -7.07 -1.81 7.23
N ALA A 143 -7.18 -2.70 8.22
CA ALA A 143 -6.08 -3.55 8.66
C ALA A 143 -6.09 -4.87 7.88
N LYS A 144 -5.09 -5.07 7.04
CA LYS A 144 -4.84 -6.34 6.38
C LYS A 144 -3.90 -7.16 7.24
N ALA A 145 -4.46 -7.99 8.09
CA ALA A 145 -3.74 -8.82 9.04
C ALA A 145 -3.64 -10.27 8.57
N TRP A 146 -2.68 -11.02 9.12
CA TRP A 146 -2.54 -12.45 8.89
C TRP A 146 -3.53 -13.24 9.78
N LYS A 147 -3.94 -14.46 9.35
CA LYS A 147 -5.03 -15.24 9.99
C LYS A 147 -4.92 -15.38 11.52
N THR A 148 -3.72 -15.50 12.06
CA THR A 148 -3.52 -15.66 13.51
C THR A 148 -3.85 -14.40 14.31
N GLN A 149 -3.71 -13.25 13.71
CA GLN A 149 -4.00 -11.95 14.32
C GLN A 149 -5.43 -11.49 14.05
N GLU A 150 -6.08 -12.05 13.01
CA GLU A 150 -7.52 -11.90 12.81
C GLU A 150 -8.29 -12.38 14.05
N GLU A 151 -7.86 -13.48 14.66
CA GLU A 151 -8.47 -14.03 15.88
C GLU A 151 -8.25 -13.13 17.11
N GLU A 152 -7.07 -12.52 17.26
CA GLU A 152 -6.78 -11.60 18.36
C GLU A 152 -7.58 -10.29 18.25
N ILE A 153 -7.70 -9.74 17.03
CA ILE A 153 -8.48 -8.51 16.78
C ILE A 153 -9.95 -8.75 17.09
N VAL A 154 -10.50 -9.90 16.68
CA VAL A 154 -11.91 -10.29 16.94
C VAL A 154 -12.17 -10.59 18.42
N GLN A 155 -11.20 -11.12 19.15
CA GLN A 155 -11.35 -11.40 20.60
C GLN A 155 -11.36 -10.13 21.44
N HIS A 156 -10.61 -9.10 21.05
CA HIS A 156 -10.65 -7.79 21.72
C HIS A 156 -11.98 -7.02 21.54
N GLU A 157 -12.75 -7.35 20.51
CA GLU A 157 -14.09 -6.75 20.32
C GLU A 157 -15.19 -7.41 21.19
N LYS A 158 -14.95 -8.61 21.70
CA LYS A 158 -15.91 -9.36 22.53
C LYS A 158 -15.69 -9.23 24.04
N GLY A 159 -14.66 -8.54 24.43
CA GLY A 159 -14.37 -8.17 25.82
C GLY A 159 -14.63 -6.70 26.06
#